data_3c41816c6a4b34973ada3ac1cc50ea42
#
_entry.id   3c41816c6a4b34973ada3ac1cc50ea42
#
_cell.length_a   1.000
_cell.length_b   1.000
_cell.length_c   1.000
_cell.angle_alpha   90.00
_cell.angle_beta   90.00
_cell.angle_gamma   90.00
#
_symmetry.space_group_name_H-M   'P 1'
#
loop_
_entity.id
_entity.type
_entity.pdbx_description
1 polymer ?
#
loop_
_entity_poly.entity_id
_entity_poly.type
_entity_poly.pdbx_seq_one_letter_code
_entity_poly.pdbx_strand_id
1 'polypeptide(L)'
;MALTLLATNNAESTLASAISATDTSLIVSAGTGAEFPDAVAGESYFKLTLTDAATGSQVEIVNVTAKAGDIFTIERAQEGTLARAWLANDMVANMMTADTLNIISQYAQQAAASAAQAEEYANNASDYAQNKFTFYKTASDPDGTIAGLAATTDGQSFWVAQGPDALSAAWQYQNAAGVAVLQAKQPGTAAVTGT
;
A
#
# COMPACT_ATOMS: atom_id res chain seq x y z
N MET A 1 -4.65 -12.78 0.74
CA MET A 1 -3.90 -11.96 -0.25
C MET A 1 -4.93 -11.32 -1.16
N ALA A 2 -4.76 -10.07 -1.59
CA ALA A 2 -5.70 -9.47 -2.54
C ALA A 2 -5.51 -10.13 -3.91
N LEU A 3 -6.62 -10.43 -4.61
CA LEU A 3 -6.58 -10.98 -5.95
C LEU A 3 -6.12 -9.93 -6.96
N THR A 4 -5.33 -10.34 -7.93
CA THR A 4 -4.89 -9.44 -9.01
C THR A 4 -6.00 -9.29 -10.05
N LEU A 5 -6.42 -8.04 -10.32
CA LEU A 5 -7.34 -7.74 -11.41
C LEU A 5 -6.56 -7.71 -12.74
N LEU A 6 -6.98 -8.53 -13.68
CA LEU A 6 -6.41 -8.63 -15.02
C LEU A 6 -7.30 -7.92 -16.04
N ALA A 7 -6.69 -7.45 -17.12
CA ALA A 7 -7.40 -6.93 -18.29
C ALA A 7 -6.60 -7.21 -19.57
N THR A 8 -7.30 -7.28 -20.70
CA THR A 8 -6.68 -7.31 -22.02
C THR A 8 -7.47 -6.41 -22.96
N ASN A 9 -6.82 -5.96 -24.03
CA ASN A 9 -7.45 -5.05 -24.98
C ASN A 9 -8.33 -5.81 -25.96
N ASN A 10 -9.56 -5.29 -26.17
CA ASN A 10 -10.47 -5.75 -27.22
C ASN A 10 -10.83 -7.26 -27.17
N ALA A 11 -10.78 -7.87 -25.97
CA ALA A 11 -11.25 -9.25 -25.84
C ALA A 11 -12.79 -9.27 -25.85
N GLU A 12 -13.34 -9.84 -26.88
CA GLU A 12 -14.78 -10.04 -27.04
C GLU A 12 -15.08 -11.40 -27.68
N SER A 13 -16.23 -11.94 -27.39
CA SER A 13 -16.71 -13.20 -27.90
C SER A 13 -18.23 -13.28 -27.75
N THR A 14 -18.78 -14.48 -28.03
CA THR A 14 -20.17 -14.81 -27.72
C THR A 14 -20.23 -16.09 -26.87
N LEU A 15 -21.35 -16.29 -26.17
CA LEU A 15 -21.62 -17.53 -25.46
C LEU A 15 -21.80 -18.68 -26.49
N ALA A 16 -21.06 -19.77 -26.30
CA ALA A 16 -21.20 -20.98 -27.10
C ALA A 16 -22.49 -21.77 -26.76
N SER A 17 -22.97 -21.61 -25.53
CA SER A 17 -24.20 -22.25 -25.03
C SER A 17 -24.92 -21.33 -24.03
N ALA A 18 -26.23 -21.54 -23.90
CA ALA A 18 -27.04 -20.84 -22.91
C ALA A 18 -26.58 -21.18 -21.49
N ILE A 19 -26.70 -20.22 -20.57
CA ILE A 19 -26.49 -20.38 -19.14
C ILE A 19 -27.73 -19.92 -18.36
N SER A 20 -28.01 -20.58 -17.24
CA SER A 20 -29.04 -20.17 -16.27
C SER A 20 -28.54 -19.05 -15.35
N ALA A 21 -29.44 -18.49 -14.55
CA ALA A 21 -29.08 -17.49 -13.53
C ALA A 21 -28.23 -18.06 -12.38
N THR A 22 -28.14 -19.35 -12.25
CA THR A 22 -27.43 -20.05 -11.16
C THR A 22 -26.13 -20.72 -11.60
N ASP A 23 -25.86 -20.76 -12.90
CA ASP A 23 -24.62 -21.35 -13.39
C ASP A 23 -23.41 -20.52 -12.98
N THR A 24 -22.36 -21.19 -12.54
CA THR A 24 -21.09 -20.61 -12.10
C THR A 24 -19.97 -20.80 -13.11
N SER A 25 -20.32 -21.25 -14.32
CA SER A 25 -19.41 -21.35 -15.45
C SER A 25 -20.10 -20.96 -16.74
N LEU A 26 -19.35 -20.51 -17.70
CA LEU A 26 -19.78 -20.26 -19.07
C LEU A 26 -18.73 -20.76 -20.06
N ILE A 27 -19.17 -20.94 -21.31
CA ILE A 27 -18.29 -21.34 -22.42
C ILE A 27 -18.41 -20.25 -23.49
N VAL A 28 -17.28 -19.71 -23.91
CA VAL A 28 -17.22 -18.78 -25.05
C VAL A 28 -17.06 -19.52 -26.35
N SER A 29 -17.24 -18.82 -27.46
CA SER A 29 -17.07 -19.40 -28.79
C SER A 29 -15.72 -20.06 -28.98
N ALA A 30 -15.67 -21.17 -29.68
CA ALA A 30 -14.50 -22.03 -29.77
C ALA A 30 -13.24 -21.28 -30.23
N GLY A 31 -12.19 -21.39 -29.43
CA GLY A 31 -10.88 -20.76 -29.66
C GLY A 31 -10.77 -19.31 -29.25
N THR A 32 -11.88 -18.62 -28.93
CA THR A 32 -11.83 -17.18 -28.53
C THR A 32 -11.42 -16.96 -27.08
N GLY A 33 -11.45 -17.99 -26.26
CA GLY A 33 -10.95 -17.89 -24.87
C GLY A 33 -9.49 -17.44 -24.78
N ALA A 34 -8.70 -17.66 -25.84
CA ALA A 34 -7.30 -17.20 -25.92
C ALA A 34 -7.14 -15.67 -25.94
N GLU A 35 -8.19 -14.93 -26.28
CA GLU A 35 -8.19 -13.46 -26.31
C GLU A 35 -8.34 -12.85 -24.91
N PHE A 36 -8.86 -13.61 -23.95
CA PHE A 36 -9.13 -13.16 -22.60
C PHE A 36 -7.97 -13.44 -21.64
N PRO A 37 -7.84 -12.67 -20.55
CA PRO A 37 -6.78 -12.88 -19.56
C PRO A 37 -6.78 -14.29 -18.97
N ASP A 38 -5.60 -14.79 -18.60
CA ASP A 38 -5.46 -16.08 -17.92
C ASP A 38 -5.69 -15.92 -16.41
N ALA A 39 -6.95 -15.96 -15.99
CA ALA A 39 -7.31 -15.93 -14.58
C ALA A 39 -6.99 -17.28 -13.90
N VAL A 40 -6.35 -17.20 -12.73
CA VAL A 40 -5.95 -18.34 -11.90
C VAL A 40 -6.70 -18.29 -10.57
N ALA A 41 -7.36 -19.39 -10.22
CA ALA A 41 -8.17 -19.48 -9.01
C ALA A 41 -7.36 -19.12 -7.75
N GLY A 42 -7.87 -18.20 -6.94
CA GLY A 42 -7.23 -17.74 -5.72
C GLY A 42 -6.08 -16.74 -5.91
N GLU A 43 -5.69 -16.41 -7.14
CA GLU A 43 -4.59 -15.50 -7.45
C GLU A 43 -5.05 -14.27 -8.23
N SER A 44 -5.92 -14.47 -9.24
CA SER A 44 -6.32 -13.40 -10.15
C SER A 44 -7.74 -13.57 -10.67
N TYR A 45 -8.30 -12.52 -11.20
CA TYR A 45 -9.60 -12.49 -11.85
C TYR A 45 -9.65 -11.38 -12.90
N PHE A 46 -10.67 -11.42 -13.76
CA PHE A 46 -11.00 -10.29 -14.65
C PHE A 46 -12.50 -10.06 -14.70
N LYS A 47 -12.89 -8.86 -15.08
CA LYS A 47 -14.29 -8.48 -15.29
C LYS A 47 -14.73 -8.92 -16.68
N LEU A 48 -15.90 -9.54 -16.76
CA LEU A 48 -16.54 -9.90 -18.03
C LEU A 48 -17.95 -9.33 -18.01
N THR A 49 -18.30 -8.60 -19.06
CA THR A 49 -19.64 -8.06 -19.27
C THR A 49 -20.39 -8.94 -20.26
N LEU A 50 -21.54 -9.47 -19.86
CA LEU A 50 -22.48 -10.15 -20.72
C LEU A 50 -23.53 -9.15 -21.20
N THR A 51 -23.84 -9.16 -22.49
CA THR A 51 -24.82 -8.26 -23.10
C THR A 51 -25.72 -9.06 -24.01
N ASP A 52 -27.05 -8.83 -23.88
CA ASP A 52 -28.07 -9.43 -24.78
C ASP A 52 -27.84 -8.98 -26.22
N ALA A 53 -27.56 -9.93 -27.11
CA ALA A 53 -27.24 -9.65 -28.48
C ALA A 53 -28.45 -9.12 -29.29
N ALA A 54 -29.68 -9.41 -28.84
CA ALA A 54 -30.88 -9.02 -29.57
C ALA A 54 -31.22 -7.53 -29.39
N THR A 55 -31.02 -6.99 -28.18
CA THR A 55 -31.46 -5.61 -27.85
C THR A 55 -30.33 -4.72 -27.35
N GLY A 56 -29.23 -5.30 -26.86
CA GLY A 56 -28.15 -4.57 -26.20
C GLY A 56 -28.57 -3.91 -24.86
N SER A 57 -29.79 -4.13 -24.40
CA SER A 57 -30.36 -3.43 -23.25
C SER A 57 -30.18 -4.15 -21.91
N GLN A 58 -29.90 -5.43 -21.93
CA GLN A 58 -29.70 -6.27 -20.76
C GLN A 58 -28.20 -6.53 -20.58
N VAL A 59 -27.73 -6.29 -19.38
CA VAL A 59 -26.29 -6.40 -19.05
C VAL A 59 -26.12 -7.10 -17.72
N GLU A 60 -25.10 -7.95 -17.62
CA GLU A 60 -24.60 -8.49 -16.36
C GLU A 60 -23.08 -8.43 -16.34
N ILE A 61 -22.53 -7.97 -15.23
CA ILE A 61 -21.09 -8.00 -14.97
C ILE A 61 -20.81 -9.20 -14.08
N VAL A 62 -19.81 -9.99 -14.44
CA VAL A 62 -19.34 -11.14 -13.68
C VAL A 62 -17.83 -11.05 -13.45
N ASN A 63 -17.32 -11.64 -12.37
CA ASN A 63 -15.88 -11.87 -12.22
C ASN A 63 -15.56 -13.25 -12.82
N VAL A 64 -14.59 -13.34 -13.69
CA VAL A 64 -14.00 -14.60 -14.08
C VAL A 64 -12.84 -14.90 -13.14
N THR A 65 -13.00 -15.94 -12.33
CA THR A 65 -12.04 -16.30 -11.27
C THR A 65 -11.11 -17.44 -11.68
N ALA A 66 -11.42 -18.15 -12.76
CA ALA A 66 -10.53 -19.12 -13.39
C ALA A 66 -10.88 -19.28 -14.86
N LYS A 67 -9.87 -19.56 -15.68
CA LYS A 67 -10.02 -19.83 -17.12
C LYS A 67 -9.30 -21.12 -17.49
N ALA A 68 -9.97 -21.96 -18.29
CA ALA A 68 -9.41 -23.18 -18.87
C ALA A 68 -9.82 -23.26 -20.35
N GLY A 69 -9.00 -22.71 -21.24
CA GLY A 69 -9.36 -22.55 -22.65
C GLY A 69 -10.59 -21.65 -22.82
N ASP A 70 -11.65 -22.18 -23.43
CA ASP A 70 -12.91 -21.46 -23.65
C ASP A 70 -13.90 -21.55 -22.46
N ILE A 71 -13.54 -22.26 -21.39
CA ILE A 71 -14.38 -22.44 -20.19
C ILE A 71 -13.94 -21.43 -19.13
N PHE A 72 -14.88 -20.61 -18.66
CA PHE A 72 -14.65 -19.60 -17.63
C PHE A 72 -15.46 -19.95 -16.38
N THR A 73 -14.81 -19.99 -15.20
CA THR A 73 -15.47 -20.05 -13.91
C THR A 73 -15.82 -18.63 -13.49
N ILE A 74 -17.09 -18.40 -13.11
CA ILE A 74 -17.60 -17.05 -12.90
C ILE A 74 -18.28 -16.88 -11.54
N GLU A 75 -18.14 -15.67 -11.01
CA GLU A 75 -18.97 -15.14 -9.91
C GLU A 75 -19.97 -14.15 -10.52
N ARG A 76 -21.26 -14.42 -10.30
CA ARG A 76 -22.37 -13.71 -10.93
C ARG A 76 -22.71 -12.38 -10.22
N ALA A 77 -23.51 -11.54 -10.90
CA ALA A 77 -24.17 -10.37 -10.33
C ALA A 77 -23.20 -9.36 -9.67
N GLN A 78 -22.13 -9.03 -10.36
CA GLN A 78 -21.16 -8.05 -9.86
C GLN A 78 -21.62 -6.62 -10.13
N GLU A 79 -21.09 -5.67 -9.39
CA GLU A 79 -21.29 -4.22 -9.55
C GLU A 79 -22.77 -3.80 -9.59
N GLY A 80 -23.62 -4.47 -8.79
CA GLY A 80 -25.05 -4.15 -8.68
C GLY A 80 -25.88 -4.66 -9.85
N THR A 81 -25.32 -5.41 -10.78
CA THR A 81 -26.08 -6.12 -11.82
C THR A 81 -26.79 -7.35 -11.25
N LEU A 82 -27.73 -7.92 -11.98
CA LEU A 82 -28.49 -9.08 -11.54
C LEU A 82 -28.16 -10.31 -12.38
N ALA A 83 -27.96 -11.45 -11.69
CA ALA A 83 -27.79 -12.73 -12.37
C ALA A 83 -29.08 -13.11 -13.12
N ARG A 84 -28.93 -13.51 -14.37
CA ARG A 84 -30.02 -13.90 -15.27
C ARG A 84 -29.64 -15.05 -16.18
N ALA A 85 -30.63 -15.64 -16.87
CA ALA A 85 -30.37 -16.55 -17.95
C ALA A 85 -29.86 -15.78 -19.18
N TRP A 86 -28.86 -16.33 -19.85
CA TRP A 86 -28.28 -15.82 -21.10
C TRP A 86 -28.39 -16.88 -22.18
N LEU A 87 -28.56 -16.47 -23.42
CA LEU A 87 -28.72 -17.37 -24.56
C LEU A 87 -27.37 -17.61 -25.26
N ALA A 88 -27.31 -18.68 -26.01
CA ALA A 88 -26.20 -18.85 -26.94
C ALA A 88 -26.16 -17.66 -27.94
N ASN A 89 -24.96 -17.20 -28.27
CA ASN A 89 -24.63 -16.03 -29.06
C ASN A 89 -24.85 -14.66 -28.37
N ASP A 90 -25.26 -14.61 -27.10
CA ASP A 90 -25.15 -13.36 -26.34
C ASP A 90 -23.68 -12.95 -26.22
N MET A 91 -23.44 -11.65 -26.26
CA MET A 91 -22.08 -11.08 -26.29
C MET A 91 -21.41 -11.15 -24.94
N VAL A 92 -20.12 -11.39 -24.93
CA VAL A 92 -19.26 -11.29 -23.75
C VAL A 92 -18.01 -10.47 -24.08
N ALA A 93 -17.63 -9.55 -23.20
CA ALA A 93 -16.45 -8.71 -23.42
C ALA A 93 -15.72 -8.39 -22.11
N ASN A 94 -14.39 -8.37 -22.16
CA ASN A 94 -13.57 -7.84 -21.07
C ASN A 94 -13.53 -6.32 -21.19
N MET A 95 -14.49 -5.66 -20.54
CA MET A 95 -14.65 -4.21 -20.59
C MET A 95 -14.12 -3.56 -19.30
N MET A 96 -13.68 -2.33 -19.44
CA MET A 96 -13.41 -1.50 -18.28
C MET A 96 -14.73 -1.09 -17.62
N THR A 97 -14.93 -1.50 -16.38
CA THR A 97 -16.13 -1.21 -15.60
C THR A 97 -15.89 -0.06 -14.62
N ALA A 98 -16.96 0.47 -14.04
CA ALA A 98 -16.86 1.52 -13.02
C ALA A 98 -16.05 1.07 -11.80
N ASP A 99 -16.24 -0.18 -11.35
CA ASP A 99 -15.51 -0.73 -10.22
C ASP A 99 -14.01 -0.91 -10.54
N THR A 100 -13.67 -1.29 -11.78
CA THR A 100 -12.28 -1.33 -12.24
C THR A 100 -11.59 0.02 -12.05
N LEU A 101 -12.24 1.13 -12.46
CA LEU A 101 -11.71 2.49 -12.26
C LEU A 101 -11.60 2.86 -10.78
N ASN A 102 -12.61 2.50 -9.98
CA ASN A 102 -12.60 2.75 -8.55
C ASN A 102 -11.46 2.01 -7.85
N ILE A 103 -11.25 0.74 -8.18
CA ILE A 103 -10.14 -0.08 -7.65
C ILE A 103 -8.79 0.55 -8.00
N ILE A 104 -8.58 0.94 -9.25
CA ILE A 104 -7.34 1.62 -9.67
C ILE A 104 -7.12 2.91 -8.90
N SER A 105 -8.19 3.72 -8.75
CA SER A 105 -8.14 4.98 -7.99
C SER A 105 -7.81 4.74 -6.52
N GLN A 106 -8.38 3.73 -5.89
CA GLN A 106 -8.10 3.35 -4.51
C GLN A 106 -6.64 2.91 -4.32
N TYR A 107 -6.12 2.09 -5.22
CA TYR A 107 -4.71 1.67 -5.15
C TYR A 107 -3.76 2.86 -5.36
N ALA A 108 -4.07 3.79 -6.26
CA ALA A 108 -3.29 5.00 -6.45
C ALA A 108 -3.28 5.87 -5.18
N GLN A 109 -4.43 6.05 -4.52
CA GLN A 109 -4.53 6.79 -3.26
C GLN A 109 -3.78 6.08 -2.12
N GLN A 110 -3.88 4.76 -2.02
CA GLN A 110 -3.16 3.98 -1.03
C GLN A 110 -1.64 4.04 -1.25
N ALA A 111 -1.18 3.98 -2.49
CA ALA A 111 0.22 4.15 -2.83
C ALA A 111 0.74 5.55 -2.46
N ALA A 112 -0.04 6.59 -2.75
CA ALA A 112 0.29 7.97 -2.36
C ALA A 112 0.36 8.14 -0.83
N ALA A 113 -0.59 7.56 -0.09
CA ALA A 113 -0.58 7.58 1.38
C ALA A 113 0.62 6.83 1.95
N SER A 114 0.97 5.68 1.38
CA SER A 114 2.15 4.90 1.80
C SER A 114 3.46 5.64 1.51
N ALA A 115 3.54 6.36 0.37
CA ALA A 115 4.69 7.18 0.02
C ALA A 115 4.85 8.35 0.99
N ALA A 116 3.76 9.05 1.33
CA ALA A 116 3.78 10.14 2.32
C ALA A 116 4.22 9.65 3.71
N GLN A 117 3.76 8.48 4.12
CA GLN A 117 4.16 7.87 5.39
C GLN A 117 5.64 7.46 5.39
N ALA A 118 6.15 6.95 4.27
CA ALA A 118 7.58 6.64 4.12
C ALA A 118 8.45 7.89 4.17
N GLU A 119 7.99 8.99 3.57
CA GLU A 119 8.66 10.30 3.64
C GLU A 119 8.69 10.83 5.09
N GLU A 120 7.58 10.72 5.81
CA GLU A 120 7.52 11.10 7.24
C GLU A 120 8.52 10.28 8.07
N TYR A 121 8.59 8.96 7.88
CA TYR A 121 9.56 8.12 8.56
C TYR A 121 11.01 8.46 8.18
N ALA A 122 11.27 8.78 6.91
CA ALA A 122 12.60 9.21 6.47
C ALA A 122 13.00 10.55 7.09
N ASN A 123 12.08 11.50 7.17
CA ASN A 123 12.30 12.79 7.83
C ASN A 123 12.55 12.61 9.33
N ASN A 124 11.74 11.82 10.01
CA ASN A 124 11.93 11.49 11.42
C ASN A 124 13.26 10.78 11.68
N ALA A 125 13.66 9.86 10.80
CA ALA A 125 14.98 9.19 10.90
C ALA A 125 16.13 10.17 10.64
N SER A 126 15.97 11.09 9.70
CA SER A 126 16.95 12.16 9.44
C SER A 126 17.06 13.09 10.64
N ASP A 127 15.94 13.54 11.21
CA ASP A 127 15.90 14.37 12.40
C ASP A 127 16.53 13.63 13.60
N TYR A 128 16.25 12.35 13.77
CA TYR A 128 16.87 11.55 14.79
C TYR A 128 18.38 11.39 14.59
N ALA A 129 18.84 11.25 13.36
CA ALA A 129 20.26 11.17 13.02
C ALA A 129 20.96 12.54 13.20
N GLN A 130 20.26 13.63 12.88
CA GLN A 130 20.76 15.01 13.09
C GLN A 130 20.68 15.42 14.57
N ASN A 131 19.71 14.90 15.33
CA ASN A 131 19.61 15.10 16.78
C ASN A 131 20.71 14.38 17.61
N LYS A 132 21.64 13.69 16.97
CA LYS A 132 22.93 13.36 17.57
C LYS A 132 23.84 14.60 17.67
N PHE A 133 23.28 15.78 17.86
CA PHE A 133 24.07 16.95 18.17
C PHE A 133 24.75 16.73 19.53
N THR A 134 26.05 16.52 19.44
CA THR A 134 26.89 16.55 20.63
C THR A 134 27.39 17.99 20.78
N PHE A 135 26.88 18.66 21.79
CA PHE A 135 27.34 20.00 22.18
C PHE A 135 28.47 19.89 23.17
N TYR A 136 29.26 20.93 23.29
CA TYR A 136 30.40 20.99 24.17
C TYR A 136 30.22 22.11 25.19
N LYS A 137 30.69 21.89 26.40
CA LYS A 137 30.74 22.92 27.41
C LYS A 137 31.69 24.03 27.01
N THR A 138 31.29 25.27 27.21
CA THR A 138 32.08 26.47 26.93
C THR A 138 32.05 27.39 28.13
N ALA A 139 32.88 28.42 28.14
CA ALA A 139 32.89 29.41 29.22
C ALA A 139 31.55 30.18 29.34
N SER A 140 30.84 30.36 28.21
CA SER A 140 29.52 31.00 28.14
C SER A 140 28.35 30.04 28.28
N ASP A 141 28.60 28.74 28.16
CA ASP A 141 27.63 27.65 28.32
C ASP A 141 28.29 26.51 29.10
N PRO A 142 28.47 26.69 30.44
CA PRO A 142 29.22 25.74 31.28
C PRO A 142 28.58 24.36 31.33
N ASP A 143 27.29 24.25 31.11
CA ASP A 143 26.55 23.00 31.10
C ASP A 143 26.39 22.43 29.68
N GLY A 144 26.67 23.22 28.61
CA GLY A 144 26.48 22.84 27.20
C GLY A 144 25.00 22.75 26.80
N THR A 145 24.08 23.20 27.66
CA THR A 145 22.64 23.04 27.43
C THR A 145 22.04 24.20 26.66
N ILE A 146 22.63 25.39 26.67
CA ILE A 146 22.14 26.57 25.95
C ILE A 146 22.16 26.30 24.42
N ALA A 147 23.31 25.82 23.93
CA ALA A 147 23.47 25.51 22.52
C ALA A 147 22.56 24.35 22.09
N GLY A 148 22.39 23.35 22.95
CA GLY A 148 21.50 22.21 22.71
C GLY A 148 20.03 22.62 22.66
N LEU A 149 19.57 23.48 23.55
CA LEU A 149 18.22 24.02 23.55
C LEU A 149 17.95 24.92 22.34
N ALA A 150 18.94 25.71 21.90
CA ALA A 150 18.83 26.55 20.74
C ALA A 150 18.73 25.75 19.42
N ALA A 151 19.30 24.54 19.39
CA ALA A 151 19.33 23.68 18.22
C ALA A 151 18.19 22.65 18.18
N THR A 152 17.39 22.54 19.24
CA THR A 152 16.33 21.54 19.37
C THR A 152 14.97 22.18 19.64
N THR A 153 13.91 21.51 19.25
CA THR A 153 12.53 21.89 19.56
C THR A 153 11.99 21.06 20.75
N ASP A 154 10.81 21.39 21.24
CA ASP A 154 10.17 20.68 22.33
C ASP A 154 10.05 19.16 22.03
N GLY A 155 10.41 18.36 23.01
CA GLY A 155 10.44 16.89 22.91
C GLY A 155 11.71 16.30 22.29
N GLN A 156 12.55 17.08 21.62
CA GLN A 156 13.79 16.59 21.00
C GLN A 156 14.91 16.43 22.04
N SER A 157 15.81 15.48 21.77
CA SER A 157 16.96 15.19 22.63
C SER A 157 18.28 15.65 22.01
N PHE A 158 19.24 16.02 22.86
CA PHE A 158 20.61 16.35 22.46
C PHE A 158 21.62 15.82 23.48
N TRP A 159 22.87 15.69 23.06
CA TRP A 159 23.95 15.24 23.90
C TRP A 159 24.91 16.38 24.28
N VAL A 160 25.43 16.36 25.48
CA VAL A 160 26.47 17.27 25.89
C VAL A 160 27.69 16.46 26.35
N ALA A 161 28.79 16.62 25.63
CA ALA A 161 30.06 16.00 26.00
C ALA A 161 30.57 16.53 27.32
N GLN A 162 31.01 15.64 28.21
CA GLN A 162 31.42 16.00 29.54
C GLN A 162 32.93 16.28 29.68
N GLY A 163 33.71 15.92 28.68
CA GLY A 163 35.17 16.09 28.67
C GLY A 163 35.91 14.76 28.87
N PRO A 164 37.23 14.73 28.60
CA PRO A 164 38.02 13.50 28.56
C PRO A 164 38.19 12.85 29.93
N ASP A 165 38.21 13.65 31.00
CA ASP A 165 38.46 13.18 32.39
C ASP A 165 37.17 12.96 33.17
N ALA A 166 36.01 13.07 32.54
CA ALA A 166 34.74 12.89 33.21
C ALA A 166 34.36 11.42 33.33
N LEU A 167 33.73 11.05 34.47
CA LEU A 167 33.16 9.72 34.69
C LEU A 167 32.06 9.37 33.67
N SER A 168 31.43 10.37 33.03
CA SER A 168 30.48 10.23 31.93
C SER A 168 31.07 10.84 30.68
N ALA A 169 31.00 10.13 29.55
CA ALA A 169 31.44 10.64 28.23
C ALA A 169 30.50 11.77 27.74
N ALA A 170 29.20 11.56 27.87
CA ALA A 170 28.19 12.53 27.49
C ALA A 170 26.91 12.37 28.32
N TRP A 171 26.17 13.46 28.43
CA TRP A 171 24.84 13.47 29.04
C TRP A 171 23.82 13.78 28.00
N GLN A 172 22.74 13.00 27.97
CA GLN A 172 21.59 13.22 27.11
C GLN A 172 20.55 14.08 27.82
N TYR A 173 20.16 15.15 27.19
CA TYR A 173 19.07 16.02 27.62
C TYR A 173 17.93 15.97 26.64
N GLN A 174 16.71 16.19 27.13
CA GLN A 174 15.54 16.47 26.31
C GLN A 174 15.17 17.94 26.49
N ASN A 175 14.86 18.61 25.38
CA ASN A 175 14.25 19.93 25.42
C ASN A 175 12.77 19.77 25.81
N ALA A 176 12.42 20.17 27.02
CA ALA A 176 11.05 20.19 27.51
C ALA A 176 10.60 21.64 27.64
N ALA A 177 9.91 22.14 26.61
CA ALA A 177 9.43 23.52 26.54
C ALA A 177 10.53 24.56 26.82
N GLY A 178 11.71 24.39 26.22
CA GLY A 178 12.86 25.28 26.39
C GLY A 178 13.70 25.02 27.68
N VAL A 179 13.44 23.95 28.38
CA VAL A 179 14.22 23.51 29.55
C VAL A 179 14.95 22.21 29.24
N ALA A 180 16.25 22.17 29.53
CA ALA A 180 17.06 20.95 29.38
C ALA A 180 16.82 19.98 30.54
N VAL A 181 16.14 18.87 30.27
CA VAL A 181 15.86 17.82 31.26
C VAL A 181 16.77 16.64 31.00
N LEU A 182 17.63 16.31 31.97
CA LEU A 182 18.56 15.18 31.87
C LEU A 182 17.80 13.85 31.79
N GLN A 183 18.10 13.07 30.75
CA GLN A 183 17.47 11.77 30.48
C GLN A 183 18.41 10.59 30.76
N ALA A 184 19.67 10.69 30.36
CA ALA A 184 20.63 9.61 30.44
C ALA A 184 22.07 10.12 30.59
N LYS A 185 22.94 9.26 31.10
CA LYS A 185 24.39 9.48 31.19
C LYS A 185 25.11 8.32 30.50
N GLN A 186 25.95 8.62 29.51
CA GLN A 186 26.80 7.62 28.85
C GLN A 186 28.09 7.48 29.68
N PRO A 187 28.48 6.25 30.11
CA PRO A 187 29.74 6.05 30.82
C PRO A 187 30.94 6.54 30.02
N GLY A 188 31.85 7.22 30.68
CA GLY A 188 33.15 7.63 30.16
C GLY A 188 34.20 6.54 30.31
N THR A 189 35.34 6.71 29.65
CA THR A 189 36.47 5.76 29.72
C THR A 189 36.95 5.56 31.15
N ALA A 190 36.98 6.62 31.95
CA ALA A 190 37.38 6.55 33.36
C ALA A 190 36.44 5.69 34.22
N ALA A 191 35.13 5.65 33.89
CA ALA A 191 34.17 4.82 34.60
C ALA A 191 34.29 3.32 34.23
N VAL A 192 34.82 3.00 33.04
CA VAL A 192 34.96 1.63 32.55
C VAL A 192 36.28 0.99 32.97
N THR A 193 37.33 1.79 33.17
CA THR A 193 38.67 1.30 33.51
C THR A 193 38.90 1.09 35.01
N GLY A 194 37.97 1.52 35.89
CA GLY A 194 37.98 1.20 37.30
C GLY A 194 39.21 1.72 38.08
N THR A 195 39.76 2.85 37.65
CA THR A 195 40.86 3.55 38.39
C THR A 195 40.39 4.80 39.05
#